data_665061f02c9b691276f9bfc555185d29
#
_entry.id   665061f02c9b691276f9bfc555185d29
#
_cell.length_a   1.000
_cell.length_b   1.000
_cell.length_c   1.000
_cell.angle_alpha   90.00
_cell.angle_beta   90.00
_cell.angle_gamma   90.00
#
_symmetry.space_group_name_H-M   'P 1'
#
loop_
_entity.id
_entity.type
_entity.pdbx_description
1 polymer ?
#
loop_
_entity_poly.entity_id
_entity_poly.type
_entity_poly.pdbx_seq_one_letter_code
_entity_poly.pdbx_strand_id
1 'polypeptide(L)'
;ELPDSEPFALDNLERYQINAQLLNALVEGEDTQRLYAHHRAAGNLPYGAFGELFWQAQRDEMQEVAAEVVTQRSDGESWEVNLQLEQVSVTGWLTQVQSDGLLRWRPGVLNMNDGLLLWLEHLVYCALGGTGSSRMFGRQQSRWCFLAVSQAEAIAALNEYVTGYLAGMRQPLMQIGRA
;
A
#
# COMPACT_ATOMS: atom_id res chain seq x y z
N GLU A 1 -3.94 1.13 -37.27
CA GLU A 1 -2.53 1.64 -37.21
C GLU A 1 -1.90 1.07 -35.96
N LEU A 2 -0.87 0.24 -36.14
CA LEU A 2 -0.03 -0.22 -35.04
C LEU A 2 0.77 0.99 -34.55
N PRO A 3 0.93 1.18 -33.22
CA PRO A 3 1.77 2.26 -32.75
C PRO A 3 3.22 2.02 -33.21
N ASP A 4 3.76 2.98 -33.94
CA ASP A 4 5.03 2.91 -34.66
C ASP A 4 6.27 3.11 -33.75
N SER A 5 6.14 2.91 -32.45
CA SER A 5 7.28 3.00 -31.53
C SER A 5 7.12 1.97 -30.40
N GLU A 6 8.00 0.96 -30.41
CA GLU A 6 8.27 0.20 -29.20
C GLU A 6 8.68 1.17 -28.09
N PRO A 7 8.04 1.12 -26.90
CA PRO A 7 8.35 2.07 -25.84
C PRO A 7 9.81 1.88 -25.39
N PHE A 8 10.65 2.84 -25.67
CA PHE A 8 12.01 2.89 -25.14
C PHE A 8 12.04 3.10 -23.62
N ALA A 9 10.92 3.57 -23.05
CA ALA A 9 10.74 3.77 -21.63
C ALA A 9 9.28 3.46 -21.28
N LEU A 10 9.07 2.71 -20.20
CA LEU A 10 7.75 2.51 -19.62
C LEU A 10 7.22 3.81 -19.03
N ASP A 11 5.92 4.01 -19.12
CA ASP A 11 5.28 5.11 -18.40
C ASP A 11 5.31 4.86 -16.87
N ASN A 12 4.97 5.90 -16.10
CA ASN A 12 5.04 5.82 -14.64
C ASN A 12 4.03 4.81 -14.06
N LEU A 13 2.89 4.62 -14.70
CA LEU A 13 1.85 3.69 -14.24
C LEU A 13 2.26 2.24 -14.51
N GLU A 14 2.73 1.96 -15.72
CA GLU A 14 3.23 0.63 -16.10
C GLU A 14 4.38 0.19 -15.19
N ARG A 15 5.36 1.09 -14.99
CA ARG A 15 6.46 0.84 -14.06
C ARG A 15 5.98 0.59 -12.64
N TYR A 16 4.99 1.36 -12.15
CA TYR A 16 4.42 1.16 -10.83
C TYR A 16 3.75 -0.22 -10.71
N GLN A 17 3.00 -0.65 -11.72
CA GLN A 17 2.32 -1.93 -11.73
C GLN A 17 3.31 -3.11 -11.73
N ILE A 18 4.36 -3.04 -12.55
CA ILE A 18 5.44 -4.03 -12.56
C ILE A 18 6.12 -4.11 -11.20
N ASN A 19 6.46 -2.97 -10.62
CA ASN A 19 7.10 -2.89 -9.31
C ASN A 19 6.20 -3.41 -8.19
N ALA A 20 4.88 -3.20 -8.25
CA ALA A 20 3.94 -3.74 -7.28
C ALA A 20 3.89 -5.27 -7.32
N GLN A 21 3.85 -5.86 -8.53
CA GLN A 21 3.89 -7.31 -8.69
C GLN A 21 5.23 -7.90 -8.24
N LEU A 22 6.32 -7.24 -8.61
CA LEU A 22 7.68 -7.66 -8.25
C LEU A 22 7.92 -7.60 -6.74
N LEU A 23 7.48 -6.52 -6.08
CA LEU A 23 7.57 -6.38 -4.63
C LEU A 23 6.77 -7.47 -3.91
N ASN A 24 5.54 -7.73 -4.35
CA ASN A 24 4.72 -8.80 -3.77
C ASN A 24 5.38 -10.17 -3.96
N ALA A 25 5.88 -10.49 -5.14
CA ALA A 25 6.58 -11.74 -5.40
C ALA A 25 7.82 -11.89 -4.49
N LEU A 26 8.59 -10.82 -4.29
CA LEU A 26 9.75 -10.84 -3.40
C LEU A 26 9.36 -11.03 -1.93
N VAL A 27 8.28 -10.38 -1.46
CA VAL A 27 7.78 -10.52 -0.09
C VAL A 27 7.23 -11.93 0.16
N GLU A 28 6.59 -12.54 -0.85
CA GLU A 28 6.07 -13.91 -0.77
C GLU A 28 7.15 -14.98 -0.98
N GLY A 29 8.37 -14.59 -1.39
CA GLY A 29 9.44 -15.53 -1.72
C GLY A 29 9.24 -16.28 -3.03
N GLU A 30 8.46 -15.72 -3.94
CA GLU A 30 8.17 -16.31 -5.24
C GLU A 30 9.33 -16.14 -6.24
N ASP A 31 9.33 -17.00 -7.27
CA ASP A 31 10.33 -16.95 -8.34
C ASP A 31 10.10 -15.75 -9.28
N THR A 32 10.88 -14.70 -9.10
CA THR A 32 10.82 -13.49 -9.93
C THR A 32 11.23 -13.71 -11.40
N GLN A 33 11.88 -14.84 -11.75
CA GLN A 33 12.22 -15.15 -13.13
C GLN A 33 10.97 -15.52 -13.95
N ARG A 34 9.98 -16.17 -13.33
CA ARG A 34 8.70 -16.42 -13.97
C ARG A 34 7.95 -15.14 -14.29
N LEU A 35 7.98 -14.18 -13.36
CA LEU A 35 7.38 -12.87 -13.55
C LEU A 35 8.09 -12.10 -14.67
N TYR A 36 9.41 -12.14 -14.72
CA TYR A 36 10.21 -11.58 -15.82
C TYR A 36 9.82 -12.16 -17.18
N ALA A 37 9.78 -13.49 -17.26
CA ALA A 37 9.41 -14.18 -18.50
C ALA A 37 8.01 -13.81 -18.98
N HIS A 38 7.06 -13.67 -18.04
CA HIS A 38 5.69 -13.22 -18.33
C HIS A 38 5.66 -11.80 -18.91
N HIS A 39 6.28 -10.83 -18.25
CA HIS A 39 6.31 -9.45 -18.72
C HIS A 39 7.06 -9.29 -20.05
N ARG A 40 8.14 -10.06 -20.25
CA ARG A 40 8.86 -10.08 -21.52
C ARG A 40 8.00 -10.64 -22.67
N ALA A 41 7.29 -11.75 -22.44
CA ALA A 41 6.41 -12.36 -23.43
C ALA A 41 5.20 -11.47 -23.76
N ALA A 42 4.71 -10.72 -22.79
CA ALA A 42 3.61 -9.76 -22.95
C ALA A 42 4.01 -8.44 -23.63
N GLY A 43 5.33 -8.22 -23.89
CA GLY A 43 5.82 -6.97 -24.47
C GLY A 43 5.79 -5.77 -23.51
N ASN A 44 5.69 -6.03 -22.20
CA ASN A 44 5.62 -5.00 -21.16
C ASN A 44 7.01 -4.48 -20.73
N LEU A 45 8.07 -4.96 -21.35
CA LEU A 45 9.44 -4.54 -21.06
C LEU A 45 10.11 -3.98 -22.31
N PRO A 46 11.07 -3.06 -22.17
CA PRO A 46 11.90 -2.62 -23.28
C PRO A 46 12.55 -3.80 -24.01
N TYR A 47 12.79 -3.65 -25.31
CA TYR A 47 13.33 -4.74 -26.12
C TYR A 47 14.79 -5.09 -25.79
N GLY A 48 15.12 -6.38 -25.88
CA GLY A 48 16.49 -6.89 -25.81
C GLY A 48 17.17 -6.66 -24.44
N ALA A 49 18.43 -6.29 -24.46
CA ALA A 49 19.26 -6.08 -23.27
C ALA A 49 18.76 -4.92 -22.38
N PHE A 50 18.08 -3.92 -22.95
CA PHE A 50 17.51 -2.83 -22.17
C PHE A 50 16.39 -3.31 -21.23
N GLY A 51 15.56 -4.25 -21.67
CA GLY A 51 14.52 -4.86 -20.82
C GLY A 51 15.11 -5.64 -19.65
N GLU A 52 16.22 -6.34 -19.88
CA GLU A 52 16.90 -7.08 -18.82
C GLU A 52 17.55 -6.14 -17.79
N LEU A 53 18.25 -5.10 -18.24
CA LEU A 53 18.83 -4.08 -17.36
C LEU A 53 17.76 -3.32 -16.57
N PHE A 54 16.65 -2.97 -17.22
CA PHE A 54 15.51 -2.35 -16.56
C PHE A 54 14.97 -3.25 -15.45
N TRP A 55 14.71 -4.53 -15.77
CA TRP A 55 14.20 -5.50 -14.80
C TRP A 55 15.12 -5.66 -13.60
N GLN A 56 16.43 -5.81 -13.84
CA GLN A 56 17.42 -5.93 -12.76
C GLN A 56 17.40 -4.70 -11.85
N ALA A 57 17.39 -3.49 -12.43
CA ALA A 57 17.33 -2.26 -11.65
C ALA A 57 16.06 -2.17 -10.79
N GLN A 58 14.89 -2.53 -11.36
CA GLN A 58 13.64 -2.53 -10.59
C GLN A 58 13.65 -3.61 -9.50
N ARG A 59 14.21 -4.79 -9.78
CA ARG A 59 14.33 -5.86 -8.81
C ARG A 59 15.21 -5.46 -7.62
N ASP A 60 16.34 -4.82 -7.87
CA ASP A 60 17.24 -4.37 -6.80
C ASP A 60 16.56 -3.35 -5.90
N GLU A 61 15.85 -2.37 -6.49
CA GLU A 61 15.06 -1.40 -5.72
C GLU A 61 13.95 -2.07 -4.87
N MET A 62 13.22 -3.03 -5.43
CA MET A 62 12.14 -3.72 -4.72
C MET A 62 12.68 -4.70 -3.68
N GLN A 63 13.87 -5.28 -3.90
CA GLN A 63 14.54 -6.13 -2.93
C GLN A 63 14.88 -5.41 -1.62
N GLU A 64 15.26 -4.13 -1.68
CA GLU A 64 15.49 -3.32 -0.48
C GLU A 64 14.21 -3.20 0.36
N VAL A 65 13.08 -2.87 -0.27
CA VAL A 65 11.78 -2.76 0.41
C VAL A 65 11.32 -4.11 0.95
N ALA A 66 11.43 -5.18 0.12
CA ALA A 66 11.02 -6.52 0.51
C ALA A 66 11.82 -7.04 1.72
N ALA A 67 13.13 -6.75 1.78
CA ALA A 67 13.96 -7.15 2.90
C ALA A 67 13.48 -6.55 4.24
N GLU A 68 13.09 -5.27 4.25
CA GLU A 68 12.51 -4.64 5.45
C GLU A 68 11.16 -5.28 5.82
N VAL A 69 10.29 -5.51 4.84
CA VAL A 69 8.97 -6.12 5.05
C VAL A 69 9.09 -7.53 5.61
N VAL A 70 9.93 -8.37 5.00
CA VAL A 70 10.11 -9.78 5.39
C VAL A 70 10.62 -9.89 6.83
N THR A 71 11.49 -8.99 7.30
CA THR A 71 11.96 -9.01 8.70
C THR A 71 10.86 -8.71 9.72
N GLN A 72 9.77 -8.05 9.28
CA GLN A 72 8.64 -7.65 10.13
C GLN A 72 7.42 -8.54 9.94
N ARG A 73 7.45 -9.40 8.91
CA ARG A 73 6.33 -10.26 8.55
C ARG A 73 6.31 -11.52 9.38
N SER A 74 5.14 -11.85 9.90
CA SER A 74 4.79 -13.16 10.45
C SER A 74 3.64 -13.77 9.62
N ASP A 75 3.03 -14.84 10.09
CA ASP A 75 1.82 -15.38 9.48
C ASP A 75 0.67 -14.38 9.65
N GLY A 76 0.47 -13.56 8.63
CA GLY A 76 -0.54 -12.51 8.63
C GLY A 76 -1.95 -13.09 8.54
N GLU A 77 -2.83 -12.60 9.41
CA GLU A 77 -4.26 -12.95 9.44
C GLU A 77 -5.09 -11.91 8.69
N SER A 78 -6.33 -12.29 8.40
CA SER A 78 -7.36 -11.35 7.94
C SER A 78 -8.45 -11.26 9.01
N TRP A 79 -8.71 -10.04 9.48
CA TRP A 79 -9.74 -9.76 10.46
C TRP A 79 -10.99 -9.22 9.77
N GLU A 80 -12.14 -9.78 10.08
CA GLU A 80 -13.43 -9.24 9.66
C GLU A 80 -13.71 -7.91 10.39
N VAL A 81 -14.05 -6.89 9.62
CA VAL A 81 -14.45 -5.58 10.14
C VAL A 81 -15.97 -5.51 10.17
N ASN A 82 -16.53 -5.37 11.35
CA ASN A 82 -17.94 -5.11 11.55
C ASN A 82 -18.08 -4.15 12.75
N LEU A 83 -17.85 -2.86 12.48
CA LEU A 83 -17.88 -1.81 13.49
C LEU A 83 -19.15 -0.98 13.33
N GLN A 84 -19.92 -0.87 14.42
CA GLN A 84 -21.03 0.06 14.51
C GLN A 84 -20.54 1.37 15.10
N LEU A 85 -20.46 2.40 14.28
CA LEU A 85 -20.20 3.77 14.68
C LEU A 85 -21.52 4.52 14.88
N GLU A 86 -21.46 5.75 15.40
CA GLU A 86 -22.67 6.53 15.73
C GLU A 86 -23.59 6.77 14.53
N GLN A 87 -23.04 7.01 13.35
CA GLN A 87 -23.80 7.39 12.16
C GLN A 87 -23.75 6.37 11.04
N VAL A 88 -22.79 5.43 11.05
CA VAL A 88 -22.57 4.45 9.99
C VAL A 88 -22.10 3.11 10.54
N SER A 89 -22.29 2.05 9.76
CA SER A 89 -21.62 0.77 9.97
C SER A 89 -20.43 0.67 9.01
N VAL A 90 -19.26 0.28 9.53
CA VAL A 90 -18.06 0.01 8.74
C VAL A 90 -17.88 -1.49 8.64
N THR A 91 -17.90 -2.03 7.42
CA THR A 91 -17.77 -3.47 7.16
C THR A 91 -16.68 -3.71 6.13
N GLY A 92 -15.99 -4.83 6.25
CA GLY A 92 -14.92 -5.21 5.31
C GLY A 92 -13.92 -6.17 5.94
N TRP A 93 -12.68 -6.10 5.49
CA TRP A 93 -11.58 -6.94 5.97
C TRP A 93 -10.30 -6.13 6.15
N LEU A 94 -9.64 -6.32 7.28
CA LEU A 94 -8.24 -5.93 7.47
C LEU A 94 -7.37 -7.13 7.16
N THR A 95 -6.58 -7.02 6.11
CA THR A 95 -5.62 -8.06 5.71
C THR A 95 -4.23 -7.78 6.31
N GLN A 96 -3.33 -8.76 6.29
CA GLN A 96 -1.96 -8.62 6.77
C GLN A 96 -1.88 -8.07 8.21
N VAL A 97 -2.77 -8.58 9.08
CA VAL A 97 -2.70 -8.35 10.53
C VAL A 97 -1.65 -9.30 11.07
N GLN A 98 -0.54 -8.75 11.55
CA GLN A 98 0.55 -9.49 12.16
C GLN A 98 0.33 -9.60 13.67
N SER A 99 1.13 -10.41 14.36
CA SER A 99 1.08 -10.56 15.81
C SER A 99 1.28 -9.25 16.59
N ASP A 100 1.95 -8.28 15.97
CA ASP A 100 2.33 -6.99 16.58
C ASP A 100 1.73 -5.76 15.86
N GLY A 101 0.74 -5.95 14.97
CA GLY A 101 -0.02 -4.87 14.30
C GLY A 101 -0.22 -5.06 12.82
N LEU A 102 -0.61 -4.00 12.12
CA LEU A 102 -0.79 -4.04 10.68
C LEU A 102 0.55 -3.86 9.95
N LEU A 103 0.72 -4.60 8.86
CA LEU A 103 1.86 -4.47 7.97
C LEU A 103 1.39 -4.11 6.56
N ARG A 104 1.98 -3.06 5.99
CA ARG A 104 1.69 -2.58 4.63
C ARG A 104 2.99 -2.30 3.88
N TRP A 105 2.94 -2.40 2.57
CA TRP A 105 4.05 -2.03 1.70
C TRP A 105 3.55 -1.55 0.34
N ARG A 106 4.36 -0.75 -0.33
CA ARG A 106 4.08 -0.31 -1.69
C ARG A 106 5.38 0.01 -2.46
N PRO A 107 5.35 -0.08 -3.80
CA PRO A 107 6.54 0.08 -4.62
C PRO A 107 6.95 1.53 -4.88
N GLY A 108 6.38 2.49 -4.18
CA GLY A 108 6.66 3.93 -4.30
C GLY A 108 7.32 4.51 -3.05
N VAL A 109 7.80 5.74 -3.15
CA VAL A 109 8.14 6.55 -1.99
C VAL A 109 6.85 6.94 -1.29
N LEU A 110 6.77 6.75 0.02
CA LEU A 110 5.56 7.05 0.78
C LEU A 110 5.34 8.56 0.90
N ASN A 111 4.10 8.96 0.81
CA ASN A 111 3.66 10.33 0.96
C ASN A 111 2.60 10.47 2.06
N MET A 112 2.08 11.68 2.25
CA MET A 112 1.09 11.97 3.29
C MET A 112 -0.22 11.19 3.12
N ASN A 113 -0.66 10.94 1.88
CA ASN A 113 -1.88 10.16 1.64
C ASN A 113 -1.71 8.70 2.07
N ASP A 114 -0.50 8.14 1.88
CA ASP A 114 -0.19 6.80 2.35
C ASP A 114 -0.24 6.72 3.88
N GLY A 115 0.29 7.74 4.56
CA GLY A 115 0.20 7.86 6.00
C GLY A 115 -1.25 7.97 6.48
N LEU A 116 -2.09 8.78 5.81
CA LEU A 116 -3.51 8.91 6.15
C LEU A 116 -4.28 7.60 5.97
N LEU A 117 -4.04 6.88 4.87
CA LEU A 117 -4.67 5.58 4.64
C LEU A 117 -4.29 4.57 5.74
N LEU A 118 -3.00 4.47 6.04
CA LEU A 118 -2.52 3.60 7.12
C LEU A 118 -3.12 4.01 8.47
N TRP A 119 -3.24 5.32 8.74
CA TRP A 119 -3.85 5.82 9.97
C TRP A 119 -5.31 5.41 10.12
N LEU A 120 -6.12 5.52 9.05
CA LEU A 120 -7.50 5.08 9.06
C LEU A 120 -7.64 3.57 9.30
N GLU A 121 -6.82 2.75 8.62
CA GLU A 121 -6.76 1.31 8.87
C GLU A 121 -6.31 0.99 10.30
N HIS A 122 -5.34 1.75 10.83
CA HIS A 122 -4.86 1.61 12.20
C HIS A 122 -5.95 1.90 13.23
N LEU A 123 -6.75 2.94 13.02
CA LEU A 123 -7.89 3.24 13.88
C LEU A 123 -8.92 2.10 13.86
N VAL A 124 -9.22 1.54 12.68
CA VAL A 124 -10.10 0.36 12.57
C VAL A 124 -9.50 -0.84 13.32
N TYR A 125 -8.20 -1.10 13.16
CA TYR A 125 -7.50 -2.15 13.87
C TYR A 125 -7.59 -1.99 15.39
N CYS A 126 -7.32 -0.80 15.92
CA CYS A 126 -7.42 -0.51 17.35
C CYS A 126 -8.88 -0.57 17.84
N ALA A 127 -9.86 -0.13 17.04
CA ALA A 127 -11.29 -0.23 17.37
C ALA A 127 -11.77 -1.69 17.47
N LEU A 128 -11.15 -2.61 16.74
CA LEU A 128 -11.38 -4.06 16.86
C LEU A 128 -10.64 -4.71 18.04
N GLY A 129 -9.90 -3.93 18.82
CA GLY A 129 -9.16 -4.43 19.98
C GLY A 129 -7.69 -4.74 19.71
N GLY A 130 -7.17 -4.33 18.55
CA GLY A 130 -5.75 -4.45 18.23
C GLY A 130 -4.88 -3.58 19.15
N THR A 131 -3.76 -4.13 19.63
CA THR A 131 -2.86 -3.46 20.58
C THR A 131 -1.45 -3.25 20.04
N GLY A 132 -1.22 -3.66 18.78
CA GLY A 132 0.08 -3.52 18.11
C GLY A 132 0.23 -2.22 17.33
N SER A 133 1.42 -2.02 16.75
CA SER A 133 1.72 -0.86 15.90
C SER A 133 1.43 -1.17 14.43
N SER A 134 0.92 -0.18 13.70
CA SER A 134 0.76 -0.30 12.24
C SER A 134 1.95 0.33 11.52
N ARG A 135 2.49 -0.40 10.54
CA ARG A 135 3.69 -0.01 9.79
C ARG A 135 3.46 -0.11 8.29
N MET A 136 4.05 0.81 7.56
CA MET A 136 4.09 0.78 6.09
C MET A 136 5.49 1.10 5.61
N PHE A 137 5.95 0.32 4.63
CA PHE A 137 7.27 0.44 4.02
C PHE A 137 7.15 0.80 2.55
N GLY A 138 8.06 1.66 2.09
CA GLY A 138 8.17 2.10 0.71
C GLY A 138 9.61 2.31 0.29
N ARG A 139 9.81 2.72 -0.96
CA ARG A 139 11.14 2.99 -1.53
C ARG A 139 11.88 4.08 -0.75
N GLN A 140 13.21 4.10 -0.92
CA GLN A 140 14.11 5.09 -0.32
C GLN A 140 13.98 5.11 1.22
N GLN A 141 13.78 3.94 1.82
CA GLN A 141 13.61 3.77 3.27
C GLN A 141 12.46 4.61 3.86
N SER A 142 11.50 5.03 3.00
CA SER A 142 10.32 5.74 3.48
C SER A 142 9.42 4.80 4.28
N ARG A 143 8.94 5.28 5.44
CA ARG A 143 8.11 4.49 6.33
C ARG A 143 7.14 5.34 7.12
N TRP A 144 5.98 4.76 7.41
CA TRP A 144 5.04 5.24 8.41
C TRP A 144 4.93 4.23 9.54
N CYS A 145 4.76 4.72 10.75
CA CYS A 145 4.53 3.89 11.94
C CYS A 145 3.57 4.62 12.88
N PHE A 146 2.50 3.92 13.28
CA PHE A 146 1.54 4.40 14.27
C PHE A 146 1.53 3.41 15.45
N LEU A 147 1.71 3.95 16.64
CA LEU A 147 1.61 3.18 17.88
C LEU A 147 0.14 2.97 18.24
N ALA A 148 -0.17 1.88 18.92
CA ALA A 148 -1.52 1.57 19.34
C ALA A 148 -2.13 2.70 20.17
N VAL A 149 -3.39 2.99 19.88
CA VAL A 149 -4.25 3.83 20.70
C VAL A 149 -5.30 2.95 21.38
N SER A 150 -5.93 3.45 22.44
CA SER A 150 -6.99 2.69 23.07
C SER A 150 -8.20 2.50 22.15
N GLN A 151 -8.96 1.43 22.35
CA GLN A 151 -10.16 1.16 21.57
C GLN A 151 -11.15 2.34 21.59
N ALA A 152 -11.32 2.96 22.76
CA ALA A 152 -12.22 4.10 22.93
C ALA A 152 -11.76 5.33 22.13
N GLU A 153 -10.44 5.65 22.15
CA GLU A 153 -9.86 6.73 21.36
C GLU A 153 -10.00 6.45 19.86
N ALA A 154 -9.76 5.21 19.43
CA ALA A 154 -9.90 4.81 18.04
C ALA A 154 -11.34 4.99 17.53
N ILE A 155 -12.32 4.54 18.31
CA ILE A 155 -13.76 4.70 17.98
C ILE A 155 -14.13 6.20 17.93
N ALA A 156 -13.68 6.99 18.90
CA ALA A 156 -13.95 8.43 18.93
C ALA A 156 -13.39 9.12 17.68
N ALA A 157 -12.12 8.84 17.33
CA ALA A 157 -11.49 9.39 16.15
C ALA A 157 -12.22 8.97 14.85
N LEU A 158 -12.62 7.70 14.71
CA LEU A 158 -13.41 7.24 13.56
C LEU A 158 -14.75 7.97 13.45
N ASN A 159 -15.46 8.21 14.55
CA ASN A 159 -16.71 8.99 14.55
C ASN A 159 -16.49 10.43 14.09
N GLU A 160 -15.38 11.09 14.50
CA GLU A 160 -15.02 12.42 14.02
C GLU A 160 -14.74 12.42 12.50
N TYR A 161 -13.98 11.45 11.98
CA TYR A 161 -13.73 11.33 10.54
C TYR A 161 -15.03 11.11 9.75
N VAL A 162 -15.92 10.23 10.22
CA VAL A 162 -17.22 9.97 9.59
C VAL A 162 -18.06 11.25 9.59
N THR A 163 -18.11 11.96 10.70
CA THR A 163 -18.87 13.23 10.83
C THR A 163 -18.34 14.27 9.83
N GLY A 164 -17.02 14.44 9.75
CA GLY A 164 -16.37 15.34 8.78
C GLY A 164 -16.64 14.93 7.33
N TYR A 165 -16.55 13.65 7.02
CA TYR A 165 -16.87 13.13 5.70
C TYR A 165 -18.32 13.38 5.28
N LEU A 166 -19.28 13.06 6.15
CA LEU A 166 -20.71 13.29 5.89
C LEU A 166 -21.06 14.77 5.76
N ALA A 167 -20.39 15.64 6.53
CA ALA A 167 -20.54 17.09 6.39
C ALA A 167 -20.01 17.57 5.03
N GLY A 168 -18.83 17.09 4.61
CA GLY A 168 -18.23 17.40 3.32
C GLY A 168 -19.06 16.92 2.12
N MET A 169 -19.79 15.82 2.26
CA MET A 169 -20.73 15.33 1.23
C MET A 169 -21.97 16.23 1.08
N ARG A 170 -22.36 16.96 2.12
CA ARG A 170 -23.54 17.82 2.11
C ARG A 170 -23.25 19.28 1.75
N GLN A 171 -22.02 19.73 1.99
CA GLN A 171 -21.58 21.08 1.71
C GLN A 171 -20.27 21.06 0.93
N PRO A 172 -20.15 21.81 -0.18
CA PRO A 172 -18.89 21.94 -0.87
C PRO A 172 -17.83 22.46 0.12
N LEU A 173 -16.76 21.69 0.32
CA LEU A 173 -15.60 22.21 1.05
C LEU A 173 -15.07 23.42 0.26
N MET A 174 -14.84 24.56 0.94
CA MET A 174 -14.17 25.69 0.33
C MET A 174 -12.84 25.17 -0.23
N GLN A 175 -12.69 25.19 -1.55
CA GLN A 175 -11.39 24.97 -2.15
C GLN A 175 -10.45 26.06 -1.63
N ILE A 176 -9.49 25.68 -0.83
CA ILE A 176 -8.34 26.54 -0.55
C ILE A 176 -7.60 26.62 -1.87
N GLY A 177 -7.89 27.68 -2.64
CA GLY A 177 -7.19 27.94 -3.89
C GLY A 177 -5.70 28.04 -3.61
N ARG A 178 -4.90 27.38 -4.44
CA ARG A 178 -3.47 27.64 -4.47
C ARG A 178 -3.29 29.12 -4.82
N ALA A 179 -2.74 29.91 -3.88
CA ALA A 179 -2.14 31.18 -4.21
C ALA A 179 -0.84 30.96 -4.96
#